data_4b5ecbc82448646064b509dd19be89be
#
_entry.id   4b5ecbc82448646064b509dd19be89be
#
_cell.length_a   1.000
_cell.length_b   1.000
_cell.length_c   1.000
_cell.angle_alpha   90.00
_cell.angle_beta   90.00
_cell.angle_gamma   90.00
#
_symmetry.space_group_name_H-M   'P 1'
#
loop_
_entity.id
_entity.type
_entity.pdbx_description
1 polymer ?
#
loop_
_entity_poly.entity_id
_entity_poly.type
_entity_poly.pdbx_seq_one_letter_code
_entity_poly.pdbx_strand_id
1 'polypeptide(L)' 'MTEQPDFEGRKEWSKQELFSLQNRIEHRRTIAHIAAFLRRTEAEVREKAAELGLKVPD' A
#
# COMPACT_ATOMS: atom_id res chain seq x y z
N MET A 1 12.90 7.15 -17.90
CA MET A 1 12.79 6.81 -17.50
C MET A 1 12.43 6.37 -16.91
N THR A 2 12.19 5.95 -16.68
CA THR A 2 11.99 5.39 -16.19
C THR A 2 11.55 4.89 -15.55
N GLU A 3 11.16 4.40 -15.16
CA GLU A 3 10.75 3.93 -14.53
C GLU A 3 10.74 3.21 -13.94
N GLN A 4 10.87 2.70 -13.25
CA GLN A 4 10.73 1.91 -12.79
C GLN A 4 10.20 1.33 -12.01
N PRO A 5 10.02 0.86 -11.90
CA PRO A 5 9.18 0.38 -11.01
C PRO A 5 9.57 -0.75 -10.25
N ASP A 6 10.51 -0.62 -9.58
CA ASP A 6 10.97 -1.55 -8.65
C ASP A 6 10.33 -1.20 -7.34
N PHE A 7 9.46 -2.03 -6.85
CA PHE A 7 8.70 -1.70 -5.67
C PHE A 7 9.49 -1.87 -4.42
N GLU A 8 10.38 -2.82 -4.41
CA GLU A 8 11.12 -3.07 -3.20
C GLU A 8 12.03 -1.93 -2.91
N GLY A 9 11.96 -1.38 -1.75
CA GLY A 9 12.78 -0.29 -1.38
C GLY A 9 12.29 1.05 -1.85
N ARG A 10 11.25 1.08 -2.62
CA ARG A 10 10.72 2.33 -3.08
C ARG A 10 9.87 2.93 -1.98
N LYS A 11 10.20 4.12 -1.57
CA LYS A 11 9.50 4.75 -0.46
C LYS A 11 8.31 5.56 -0.89
N GLU A 12 8.34 6.07 -2.09
CA GLU A 12 7.25 6.91 -2.53
C GLU A 12 6.11 6.09 -3.05
N TRP A 13 4.93 6.55 -2.76
CA TRP A 13 3.72 5.92 -3.23
C TRP A 13 3.13 6.72 -4.36
N SER A 14 2.77 6.05 -5.43
CA SER A 14 2.12 6.73 -6.54
C SER A 14 0.66 6.97 -6.19
N LYS A 15 0.03 7.83 -6.95
CA LYS A 15 -1.38 8.12 -6.75
C LYS A 15 -2.20 6.86 -6.89
N GLN A 16 -1.88 6.05 -7.88
CA GLN A 16 -2.60 4.81 -8.10
C GLN A 16 -2.46 3.86 -6.92
N GLU A 17 -1.28 3.83 -6.36
CA GLU A 17 -1.07 2.97 -5.20
C GLU A 17 -1.89 3.43 -4.02
N LEU A 18 -1.93 4.74 -3.81
CA LEU A 18 -2.71 5.28 -2.70
C LEU A 18 -4.18 4.99 -2.90
N PHE A 19 -4.63 5.15 -4.12
CA PHE A 19 -6.01 4.88 -4.45
C PHE A 19 -6.35 3.41 -4.19
N SER A 20 -5.47 2.53 -4.64
CA SER A 20 -5.67 1.10 -4.43
C SER A 20 -5.67 0.75 -2.95
N LEU A 21 -4.76 1.36 -2.20
CA LEU A 21 -4.70 1.12 -0.77
C LEU A 21 -6.03 1.45 -0.11
N GLN A 22 -6.54 2.64 -0.39
CA GLN A 22 -7.80 3.05 0.21
C GLN A 22 -8.95 2.16 -0.21
N ASN A 23 -8.96 1.82 -1.48
CA ASN A 23 -10.02 0.96 -2.01
C ASN A 23 -10.04 -0.39 -1.32
N ARG A 24 -8.88 -0.97 -1.16
CA ARG A 24 -8.79 -2.28 -0.54
C ARG A 24 -9.16 -2.23 0.93
N ILE A 25 -8.79 -1.16 1.60
CA ILE A 25 -9.15 -1.00 3.00
C ILE A 25 -10.66 -0.88 3.13
N GLU A 26 -11.29 -0.14 2.23
CA GLU A 26 -12.73 0.01 2.26
C GLU A 26 -13.44 -1.32 2.05
N HIS A 27 -12.80 -2.21 1.28
CA HIS A 27 -13.37 -3.52 1.05
C HIS A 27 -12.90 -4.54 2.09
N ARG A 28 -12.27 -4.06 3.14
CA ARG A 28 -11.88 -4.89 4.27
C ARG A 28 -10.89 -5.97 3.91
N ARG A 29 -10.00 -5.69 2.98
CA ARG A 29 -8.95 -6.65 2.66
C ARG A 29 -7.90 -6.62 3.74
N THR A 30 -7.29 -7.77 3.99
CA THR A 30 -6.28 -7.84 5.03
C THR A 30 -5.01 -7.15 4.59
N ILE A 31 -4.17 -6.82 5.57
CA ILE A 31 -2.91 -6.16 5.25
C ILE A 31 -2.03 -7.06 4.38
N ALA A 32 -2.08 -8.37 4.63
CA ALA A 32 -1.30 -9.29 3.82
C ALA A 32 -1.74 -9.24 2.36
N HIS A 33 -3.05 -9.20 2.15
CA HIS A 33 -3.58 -9.12 0.80
C HIS A 33 -3.16 -7.83 0.11
N ILE A 34 -3.27 -6.73 0.84
CA ILE A 34 -2.96 -5.43 0.28
C ILE A 34 -1.47 -5.34 -0.07
N ALA A 35 -0.64 -5.79 0.84
CA ALA A 35 0.79 -5.74 0.61
C ALA A 35 1.18 -6.56 -0.61
N ALA A 36 0.60 -7.76 -0.72
CA ALA A 36 0.90 -8.60 -1.86
C ALA A 36 0.43 -7.95 -3.16
N PHE A 37 -0.75 -7.36 -3.13
CA PHE A 37 -1.29 -6.73 -4.31
C PHE A 37 -0.42 -5.56 -4.76
N LEU A 38 0.05 -4.78 -3.80
CA LEU A 38 0.83 -3.59 -4.11
C LEU A 38 2.32 -3.88 -4.24
N ARG A 39 2.71 -5.11 -3.94
CA ARG A 39 4.11 -5.51 -3.96
C ARG A 39 4.94 -4.69 -2.99
N ARG A 40 4.39 -4.51 -1.81
CA ARG A 40 5.06 -3.81 -0.74
C ARG A 40 5.06 -4.69 0.48
N THR A 41 5.89 -4.34 1.46
CA THR A 41 5.88 -5.07 2.71
C THR A 41 4.68 -4.63 3.54
N GLU A 42 4.30 -5.49 4.46
CA GLU A 42 3.21 -5.14 5.37
C GLU A 42 3.56 -3.91 6.18
N ALA A 43 4.83 -3.80 6.57
CA ALA A 43 5.26 -2.64 7.33
C ALA A 43 5.04 -1.34 6.56
N GLU A 44 5.37 -1.37 5.28
CA GLU A 44 5.17 -0.19 4.45
C GLU A 44 3.70 0.18 4.35
N VAL A 45 2.86 -0.83 4.20
CA VAL A 45 1.43 -0.58 4.09
C VAL A 45 0.89 -0.02 5.41
N ARG A 46 1.31 -0.59 6.54
CA ARG A 46 0.86 -0.09 7.83
C ARG A 46 1.28 1.36 8.03
N GLU A 47 2.51 1.64 7.67
CA GLU A 47 3.04 2.98 7.85
C GLU A 47 2.26 4.01 7.04
N LYS A 48 2.02 3.66 5.78
CA LYS A 48 1.29 4.59 4.92
C LYS A 48 -0.15 4.75 5.38
N ALA A 49 -0.78 3.67 5.78
CA ALA A 49 -2.15 3.74 6.25
C ALA A 49 -2.25 4.62 7.50
N ALA A 50 -1.28 4.49 8.39
CA ALA A 50 -1.27 5.32 9.59
C ALA A 50 -1.10 6.80 9.23
N GLU A 51 -0.26 7.07 8.26
CA GLU A 51 -0.06 8.42 7.77
C GLU A 51 -1.36 9.03 7.27
N LEU A 52 -2.15 8.23 6.61
CA LEU A 52 -3.40 8.68 6.03
C LEU A 52 -4.57 8.59 6.99
N GLY A 53 -4.34 8.07 8.17
CA GLY A 53 -5.41 7.92 9.14
C GLY A 53 -6.34 6.76 8.84
N LEU A 54 -5.85 5.78 8.11
CA LEU A 54 -6.67 4.63 7.74
C LEU A 54 -6.35 3.45 8.62
N LYS A 55 -7.35 2.62 8.85
CA LYS A 55 -7.17 1.40 9.62
C LYS A 55 -7.16 0.21 8.70
N VAL A 56 -6.12 -0.59 8.79
CA VAL A 56 -5.98 -1.75 7.93
C VAL A 56 -6.36 -2.99 8.70
N PRO A 57 -7.29 -3.79 8.17
CA PRO A 57 -7.64 -5.05 8.84
C PRO A 57 -6.45 -6.00 8.83
N ASP A 58 -6.35 -6.77 9.87
CA ASP A 58 -5.27 -7.76 9.96
C ASP A 58 -5.67 -9.10 9.41
#